data_468ad3bd66cd198c3b045de48c92888a
#
_entry.id   468ad3bd66cd198c3b045de48c92888a
#
_cell.length_a   1.000
_cell.length_b   1.000
_cell.length_c   1.000
_cell.angle_alpha   90.00
_cell.angle_beta   90.00
_cell.angle_gamma   90.00
#
_symmetry.space_group_name_H-M   'P 1'
#
loop_
_entity.id
_entity.type
_entity.pdbx_description
1 polymer ?
#
loop_
_entity_poly.entity_id
_entity_poly.type
_entity_poly.pdbx_seq_one_letter_code
_entity_poly.pdbx_strand_id
1 'polypeptide(L)'
;KELASESIEKAIDIDPKPKEFRILSFVTKSRKSREESEFTVSDRSDIAVLKGLSSNPLVLNRVVEAELIANLYEMSSIELFKTKDARFGRGTCSPDFNLFEDDRPIIKALAKSLTKTMMDAVKSEILIDDSFFNILSAGGGTTPHAHLNSLDKEKGLNLHKQKYSLVYYLSVGDQNCSDPGILKLYDPVEEILPREGMIVIIPAHRMHSAVYSGETDRVMIGVNFYSL
;
A
#
# COMPACT_ATOMS: atom_id res chain seq x y z
N LYS A 1 -15.67 24.98 -7.71
CA LYS A 1 -14.57 24.21 -7.09
C LYS A 1 -14.39 24.62 -5.62
N GLU A 2 -14.40 25.89 -5.31
CA GLU A 2 -14.28 26.43 -3.95
C GLU A 2 -15.42 25.95 -3.03
N LEU A 3 -16.67 26.04 -3.49
CA LEU A 3 -17.86 25.54 -2.76
C LEU A 3 -17.80 24.03 -2.46
N ALA A 4 -17.21 23.23 -3.33
CA ALA A 4 -17.04 21.79 -3.09
C ALA A 4 -15.98 21.52 -2.00
N SER A 5 -14.89 22.29 -1.97
CA SER A 5 -13.84 22.18 -0.94
C SER A 5 -14.40 22.55 0.45
N GLU A 6 -15.10 23.68 0.56
CA GLU A 6 -15.75 24.09 1.82
C GLU A 6 -16.80 23.10 2.31
N SER A 7 -17.57 22.50 1.39
CA SER A 7 -18.58 21.49 1.77
C SER A 7 -17.95 20.22 2.31
N ILE A 8 -16.81 19.79 1.74
CA ILE A 8 -16.06 18.63 2.21
C ILE A 8 -15.43 18.93 3.58
N GLU A 9 -14.83 20.10 3.77
CA GLU A 9 -14.25 20.50 5.06
C GLU A 9 -15.31 20.55 6.17
N LYS A 10 -16.48 21.13 5.89
CA LYS A 10 -17.61 21.14 6.84
C LYS A 10 -18.12 19.73 7.15
N ALA A 11 -18.15 18.82 6.18
CA ALA A 11 -18.57 17.44 6.40
C ALA A 11 -17.58 16.67 7.30
N ILE A 12 -16.28 16.94 7.17
CA ILE A 12 -15.23 16.37 8.03
C ILE A 12 -15.35 16.85 9.47
N ASP A 13 -15.70 18.14 9.68
CA ASP A 13 -15.91 18.72 11.02
C ASP A 13 -17.14 18.14 11.72
N ILE A 14 -18.17 17.74 10.96
CA ILE A 14 -19.41 17.15 11.50
C ILE A 14 -19.23 15.66 11.81
N ASP A 15 -18.55 14.92 10.95
CA ASP A 15 -18.21 13.51 11.14
C ASP A 15 -16.83 13.21 10.54
N PRO A 16 -15.75 13.28 11.32
CA PRO A 16 -14.38 13.06 10.84
C PRO A 16 -14.08 11.59 10.44
N LYS A 17 -15.05 10.68 10.59
CA LYS A 17 -14.85 9.24 10.38
C LYS A 17 -14.98 8.73 8.94
N PRO A 18 -15.72 9.32 8.01
CA PRO A 18 -15.72 8.78 6.65
C PRO A 18 -14.34 8.92 6.02
N LYS A 19 -13.67 7.79 5.84
CA LYS A 19 -12.35 7.67 5.19
C LYS A 19 -12.34 8.38 3.82
N GLU A 20 -13.45 8.28 3.08
CA GLU A 20 -13.64 8.91 1.78
C GLU A 20 -13.52 10.43 1.83
N PHE A 21 -14.04 11.08 2.87
CA PHE A 21 -13.94 12.53 3.02
C PHE A 21 -12.49 12.97 3.28
N ARG A 22 -11.74 12.20 4.06
CA ARG A 22 -10.32 12.46 4.30
C ARG A 22 -9.53 12.38 3.00
N ILE A 23 -9.79 11.36 2.18
CA ILE A 23 -9.15 11.18 0.87
C ILE A 23 -9.52 12.34 -0.06
N LEU A 24 -10.80 12.69 -0.18
CA LEU A 24 -11.25 13.78 -1.05
C LEU A 24 -10.68 15.13 -0.61
N SER A 25 -10.66 15.45 0.68
CA SER A 25 -10.07 16.68 1.21
C SER A 25 -8.58 16.75 0.89
N PHE A 26 -7.84 15.66 1.14
CA PHE A 26 -6.42 15.56 0.87
C PHE A 26 -6.11 15.80 -0.61
N VAL A 27 -6.80 15.12 -1.53
CA VAL A 27 -6.62 15.26 -2.97
C VAL A 27 -7.01 16.65 -3.47
N THR A 28 -8.07 17.25 -2.91
CA THR A 28 -8.52 18.59 -3.31
C THR A 28 -7.52 19.68 -2.88
N LYS A 29 -7.01 19.60 -1.65
CA LYS A 29 -5.97 20.51 -1.14
C LYS A 29 -4.70 20.44 -1.98
N SER A 30 -4.28 19.27 -2.32
CA SER A 30 -3.13 18.99 -3.15
C SER A 30 -3.24 19.58 -4.55
N ARG A 31 -4.38 19.40 -5.21
CA ARG A 31 -4.61 19.96 -6.54
C ARG A 31 -4.59 21.50 -6.53
N LYS A 32 -5.15 22.11 -5.47
CA LYS A 32 -5.11 23.56 -5.29
C LYS A 32 -3.68 24.05 -5.13
N SER A 33 -2.88 23.39 -4.29
CA SER A 33 -1.47 23.73 -4.09
C SER A 33 -0.64 23.60 -5.37
N ARG A 34 -0.91 22.59 -6.22
CA ARG A 34 -0.24 22.44 -7.52
C ARG A 34 -0.67 23.52 -8.53
N GLU A 35 -1.96 23.81 -8.64
CA GLU A 35 -2.47 24.88 -9.50
C GLU A 35 -1.84 26.24 -9.12
N GLU A 36 -1.62 26.49 -7.81
CA GLU A 36 -0.95 27.69 -7.30
C GLU A 36 0.57 27.69 -7.57
N SER A 37 1.23 26.54 -7.54
CA SER A 37 2.68 26.41 -7.78
C SER A 37 3.04 26.38 -9.28
N GLU A 38 2.19 25.84 -10.16
CA GLU A 38 2.40 25.86 -11.61
C GLU A 38 2.41 27.29 -12.19
N PHE A 39 1.85 28.26 -11.47
CA PHE A 39 1.92 29.68 -11.84
C PHE A 39 3.31 30.30 -11.58
N THR A 40 4.19 29.61 -10.85
CA THR A 40 5.48 30.15 -10.39
C THR A 40 6.73 29.41 -10.89
N VAL A 41 6.62 28.22 -11.50
CA VAL A 41 7.80 27.42 -11.90
C VAL A 41 7.68 26.83 -13.27
N SER A 42 8.54 27.30 -14.20
CA SER A 42 8.73 26.74 -15.55
C SER A 42 9.85 25.67 -15.55
N ASP A 43 9.76 24.62 -14.77
CA ASP A 43 10.74 23.54 -14.84
C ASP A 43 10.05 22.19 -15.13
N ARG A 44 10.20 21.73 -16.40
CA ARG A 44 9.55 20.53 -16.95
C ARG A 44 10.25 19.22 -16.55
N SER A 45 11.34 19.25 -15.79
CA SER A 45 12.14 18.08 -15.46
C SER A 45 11.47 17.16 -14.41
N ASP A 46 10.71 17.72 -13.48
CA ASP A 46 10.10 16.94 -12.37
C ASP A 46 8.88 16.13 -12.81
N ILE A 47 8.18 16.56 -13.86
CA ILE A 47 7.03 15.83 -14.42
C ILE A 47 7.44 14.50 -15.06
N ALA A 48 8.68 14.39 -15.55
CA ALA A 48 9.19 13.16 -16.17
C ALA A 48 9.46 12.07 -15.12
N VAL A 49 9.85 12.43 -13.90
CA VAL A 49 10.10 11.49 -12.80
C VAL A 49 8.79 10.88 -12.29
N LEU A 50 7.72 11.67 -12.20
CA LEU A 50 6.38 11.19 -11.83
C LEU A 50 5.76 10.26 -12.90
N LYS A 51 6.09 10.46 -14.17
CA LYS A 51 5.68 9.55 -15.27
C LYS A 51 6.43 8.22 -15.25
N GLY A 52 7.64 8.15 -14.69
CA GLY A 52 8.45 6.93 -14.61
C GLY A 52 7.94 5.90 -13.59
N LEU A 53 7.28 6.35 -12.51
CA LEU A 53 6.65 5.47 -11.52
C LEU A 53 5.30 4.89 -12.00
N SER A 54 4.80 5.33 -13.16
CA SER A 54 3.45 4.98 -13.63
C SER A 54 3.29 3.54 -14.14
N SER A 55 4.36 2.79 -14.36
CA SER A 55 4.28 1.43 -14.91
C SER A 55 5.24 0.42 -14.27
N ASN A 56 6.41 0.81 -13.83
CA ASN A 56 7.42 -0.13 -13.32
C ASN A 56 7.39 -0.24 -11.79
N PRO A 57 7.59 -1.45 -11.23
CA PRO A 57 7.72 -1.62 -9.79
C PRO A 57 9.00 -0.92 -9.28
N LEU A 58 8.89 -0.18 -8.19
CA LEU A 58 10.06 0.32 -7.47
C LEU A 58 10.45 -0.69 -6.41
N VAL A 59 11.69 -1.18 -6.47
CA VAL A 59 12.23 -2.15 -5.52
C VAL A 59 13.26 -1.46 -4.63
N LEU A 60 13.03 -1.52 -3.31
CA LEU A 60 13.89 -0.96 -2.27
C LEU A 60 14.25 -2.05 -1.26
N ASN A 61 15.15 -1.75 -0.33
CA ASN A 61 15.50 -2.65 0.77
C ASN A 61 15.50 -1.89 2.10
N ARG A 62 15.07 -2.59 3.15
CA ARG A 62 15.07 -2.11 4.54
C ARG A 62 15.48 -3.26 5.45
N VAL A 63 16.24 -2.97 6.51
CA VAL A 63 16.58 -3.95 7.53
C VAL A 63 15.31 -4.39 8.26
N VAL A 64 15.19 -5.70 8.50
CA VAL A 64 14.07 -6.28 9.26
C VAL A 64 14.48 -6.40 10.72
N GLU A 65 13.66 -5.85 11.59
CA GLU A 65 13.81 -6.02 13.03
C GLU A 65 13.13 -7.34 13.46
N ALA A 66 13.88 -8.25 14.09
CA ALA A 66 13.34 -9.54 14.54
C ALA A 66 12.15 -9.37 15.52
N GLU A 67 12.21 -8.33 16.37
CA GLU A 67 11.13 -7.97 17.29
C GLU A 67 9.83 -7.62 16.56
N LEU A 68 9.90 -7.03 15.35
CA LEU A 68 8.73 -6.70 14.56
C LEU A 68 7.95 -7.95 14.20
N ILE A 69 8.62 -9.00 13.71
CA ILE A 69 7.98 -10.26 13.35
C ILE A 69 7.29 -10.88 14.58
N ALA A 70 7.97 -10.93 15.73
CA ALA A 70 7.40 -11.45 16.98
C ALA A 70 6.12 -10.69 17.36
N ASN A 71 6.15 -9.35 17.30
CA ASN A 71 4.97 -8.52 17.59
C ASN A 71 3.79 -8.82 16.66
N LEU A 72 4.03 -9.07 15.36
CA LEU A 72 2.94 -9.40 14.43
C LEU A 72 2.25 -10.73 14.78
N TYR A 73 3.01 -11.73 15.26
CA TYR A 73 2.43 -13.00 15.74
C TYR A 73 1.59 -12.84 17.00
N GLU A 74 1.91 -11.86 17.84
CA GLU A 74 1.16 -11.55 19.07
C GLU A 74 -0.09 -10.70 18.83
N MET A 75 -0.21 -10.09 17.65
CA MET A 75 -1.36 -9.26 17.29
C MET A 75 -2.58 -10.10 16.97
N SER A 76 -3.76 -9.53 17.21
CA SER A 76 -5.01 -10.11 16.74
C SER A 76 -4.98 -10.32 15.22
N SER A 77 -5.42 -11.48 14.76
CA SER A 77 -5.45 -11.82 13.35
C SER A 77 -6.70 -12.62 13.00
N ILE A 78 -7.04 -12.67 11.72
CA ILE A 78 -8.12 -13.49 11.18
C ILE A 78 -7.58 -14.42 10.09
N GLU A 79 -8.25 -15.56 9.90
CA GLU A 79 -7.94 -16.51 8.83
C GLU A 79 -8.10 -15.87 7.45
N LEU A 80 -7.18 -16.12 6.55
CA LEU A 80 -7.19 -15.55 5.20
C LEU A 80 -8.50 -15.82 4.43
N PHE A 81 -9.05 -17.03 4.55
CA PHE A 81 -10.29 -17.40 3.86
C PHE A 81 -11.55 -16.67 4.39
N LYS A 82 -11.45 -16.01 5.53
CA LYS A 82 -12.52 -15.16 6.10
C LYS A 82 -12.49 -13.73 5.58
N THR A 83 -11.45 -13.35 4.82
CA THR A 83 -11.34 -12.00 4.26
C THR A 83 -12.25 -11.83 3.06
N LYS A 84 -12.69 -10.59 2.80
CA LYS A 84 -13.43 -10.23 1.59
C LYS A 84 -12.53 -10.00 0.37
N ASP A 85 -11.22 -9.95 0.57
CA ASP A 85 -10.24 -9.80 -0.50
C ASP A 85 -10.01 -11.12 -1.25
N ALA A 86 -9.30 -11.05 -2.38
CA ALA A 86 -8.95 -12.21 -3.19
C ALA A 86 -7.82 -13.08 -2.57
N ARG A 87 -7.83 -13.20 -1.23
CA ARG A 87 -6.89 -14.04 -0.47
C ARG A 87 -7.45 -15.43 -0.31
N PHE A 88 -6.56 -16.42 -0.24
CA PHE A 88 -6.97 -17.81 -0.11
C PHE A 88 -5.94 -18.64 0.66
N GLY A 89 -6.36 -19.84 1.04
CA GLY A 89 -5.50 -20.85 1.62
C GLY A 89 -5.20 -20.65 3.10
N ARG A 90 -4.05 -21.14 3.53
CA ARG A 90 -3.65 -21.14 4.93
C ARG A 90 -2.89 -19.87 5.29
N GLY A 91 -3.10 -19.40 6.51
CA GLY A 91 -2.47 -18.23 7.07
C GLY A 91 -3.47 -17.25 7.67
N THR A 92 -2.94 -16.16 8.17
CA THR A 92 -3.70 -15.11 8.84
C THR A 92 -3.33 -13.73 8.32
N CYS A 93 -4.17 -12.75 8.61
CA CYS A 93 -3.91 -11.33 8.33
C CYS A 93 -4.49 -10.45 9.44
N SER A 94 -4.15 -9.17 9.41
CA SER A 94 -4.78 -8.17 10.28
C SER A 94 -6.30 -8.28 10.22
N PRO A 95 -7.01 -8.14 11.37
CA PRO A 95 -8.48 -8.18 11.40
C PRO A 95 -9.10 -6.96 10.73
N ASP A 96 -8.38 -5.87 10.69
CA ASP A 96 -8.69 -4.61 10.02
C ASP A 96 -7.51 -4.14 9.16
N PHE A 97 -7.70 -3.03 8.47
CA PHE A 97 -6.69 -2.45 7.60
C PHE A 97 -6.04 -1.20 8.23
N ASN A 98 -5.87 -1.19 9.55
CA ASN A 98 -5.37 -0.05 10.31
C ASN A 98 -4.10 -0.39 11.13
N LEU A 99 -3.22 -1.25 10.61
CA LEU A 99 -1.99 -1.67 11.31
C LEU A 99 -1.19 -0.47 11.85
N PHE A 100 -1.08 0.62 11.09
CA PHE A 100 -0.29 1.78 11.48
C PHE A 100 -0.93 2.63 12.59
N GLU A 101 -2.17 2.36 12.95
CA GLU A 101 -2.87 2.97 14.10
C GLU A 101 -2.61 2.23 15.42
N ASP A 102 -1.94 1.05 15.39
CA ASP A 102 -1.57 0.30 16.60
C ASP A 102 -0.56 1.07 17.45
N ASP A 103 -0.79 1.07 18.76
CA ASP A 103 -0.04 1.87 19.72
C ASP A 103 1.34 1.31 20.11
N ARG A 104 1.69 0.09 19.69
CA ARG A 104 3.00 -0.50 19.97
C ARG A 104 4.13 0.37 19.44
N PRO A 105 5.17 0.65 20.24
CA PRO A 105 6.29 1.49 19.82
C PRO A 105 6.96 1.01 18.53
N ILE A 106 7.11 -0.32 18.35
CA ILE A 106 7.71 -0.91 17.15
C ILE A 106 6.87 -0.65 15.90
N ILE A 107 5.52 -0.70 16.01
CA ILE A 107 4.61 -0.42 14.90
C ILE A 107 4.62 1.08 14.56
N LYS A 108 4.64 1.96 15.56
CA LYS A 108 4.77 3.42 15.34
C LYS A 108 6.09 3.79 14.67
N ALA A 109 7.19 3.16 15.09
CA ALA A 109 8.49 3.37 14.46
C ALA A 109 8.50 2.88 13.00
N LEU A 110 7.92 1.71 12.74
CA LEU A 110 7.75 1.17 11.40
C LEU A 110 6.89 2.09 10.53
N ALA A 111 5.72 2.50 11.02
CA ALA A 111 4.81 3.39 10.30
C ALA A 111 5.52 4.68 9.88
N LYS A 112 6.24 5.32 10.81
CA LYS A 112 7.05 6.52 10.50
C LYS A 112 8.12 6.25 9.44
N SER A 113 8.84 5.14 9.54
CA SER A 113 9.89 4.76 8.60
C SER A 113 9.34 4.48 7.20
N LEU A 114 8.27 3.67 7.10
CA LEU A 114 7.66 3.35 5.80
C LEU A 114 6.95 4.55 5.17
N THR A 115 6.31 5.43 5.97
CA THR A 115 5.75 6.69 5.47
C THR A 115 6.81 7.54 4.79
N LYS A 116 7.98 7.70 5.44
CA LYS A 116 9.10 8.42 4.83
C LYS A 116 9.56 7.74 3.53
N THR A 117 9.70 6.41 3.52
CA THR A 117 10.08 5.65 2.31
C THR A 117 9.09 5.87 1.16
N MET A 118 7.79 5.85 1.45
CA MET A 118 6.74 6.09 0.45
C MET A 118 6.79 7.53 -0.09
N MET A 119 6.92 8.53 0.79
CA MET A 119 7.08 9.94 0.36
C MET A 119 8.32 10.13 -0.52
N ASP A 120 9.44 9.54 -0.12
CA ASP A 120 10.69 9.61 -0.90
C ASP A 120 10.55 8.91 -2.27
N ALA A 121 9.76 7.83 -2.34
CA ALA A 121 9.53 7.07 -3.57
C ALA A 121 8.67 7.84 -4.57
N VAL A 122 7.58 8.45 -4.11
CA VAL A 122 6.64 9.17 -5.00
C VAL A 122 6.95 10.66 -5.14
N LYS A 123 7.96 11.16 -4.40
CA LYS A 123 8.39 12.57 -4.37
C LYS A 123 7.25 13.54 -4.06
N SER A 124 6.37 13.14 -3.15
CA SER A 124 5.24 13.97 -2.73
C SER A 124 4.80 13.61 -1.30
N GLU A 125 3.95 14.43 -0.70
CA GLU A 125 3.20 14.03 0.49
C GLU A 125 2.27 12.86 0.16
N ILE A 126 1.92 12.09 1.17
CA ILE A 126 1.07 10.92 1.00
C ILE A 126 -0.05 10.87 2.03
N LEU A 127 -1.13 10.19 1.68
CA LEU A 127 -2.17 9.79 2.61
C LEU A 127 -2.26 8.26 2.62
N ILE A 128 -2.08 7.66 3.80
CA ILE A 128 -2.29 6.21 3.98
C ILE A 128 -3.78 5.91 3.85
N ASP A 129 -4.11 5.00 2.94
CA ASP A 129 -5.45 4.48 2.76
C ASP A 129 -5.69 3.30 3.71
N ASP A 130 -4.84 2.30 3.65
CA ASP A 130 -4.86 1.16 4.55
C ASP A 130 -3.45 0.61 4.81
N SER A 131 -3.33 -0.16 5.91
CA SER A 131 -2.11 -0.85 6.29
C SER A 131 -2.46 -2.15 6.99
N PHE A 132 -1.78 -3.25 6.65
CA PHE A 132 -2.09 -4.57 7.15
C PHE A 132 -0.86 -5.48 7.13
N PHE A 133 -0.92 -6.58 7.87
CA PHE A 133 0.06 -7.67 7.74
C PHE A 133 -0.61 -8.95 7.23
N ASN A 134 0.20 -9.81 6.63
CA ASN A 134 -0.14 -11.17 6.28
C ASN A 134 0.93 -12.13 6.79
N ILE A 135 0.49 -13.24 7.36
CA ILE A 135 1.32 -14.39 7.69
C ILE A 135 0.80 -15.56 6.85
N LEU A 136 1.52 -15.91 5.80
CA LEU A 136 1.13 -16.97 4.87
C LEU A 136 1.83 -18.25 5.25
N SER A 137 1.06 -19.29 5.53
CA SER A 137 1.54 -20.67 5.65
C SER A 137 1.45 -21.39 4.31
N ALA A 138 1.94 -22.61 4.23
CA ALA A 138 1.89 -23.45 3.03
C ALA A 138 0.48 -23.51 2.41
N GLY A 139 0.36 -23.16 1.14
CA GLY A 139 -0.91 -23.06 0.42
C GLY A 139 -1.64 -21.74 0.59
N GLY A 140 -1.02 -20.75 1.25
CA GLY A 140 -1.57 -19.40 1.37
C GLY A 140 -1.21 -18.52 0.18
N GLY A 141 -2.05 -17.51 -0.11
CA GLY A 141 -1.76 -16.60 -1.20
C GLY A 141 -2.86 -15.61 -1.51
N THR A 142 -2.71 -14.99 -2.66
CA THR A 142 -3.70 -14.08 -3.24
C THR A 142 -3.91 -14.41 -4.72
N THR A 143 -5.16 -14.45 -5.15
CA THR A 143 -5.52 -14.50 -6.57
C THR A 143 -5.19 -13.17 -7.26
N PRO A 144 -5.19 -13.10 -8.61
CA PRO A 144 -5.01 -11.83 -9.31
C PRO A 144 -6.03 -10.77 -8.87
N HIS A 145 -5.52 -9.65 -8.34
CA HIS A 145 -6.34 -8.54 -7.84
C HIS A 145 -5.58 -7.21 -7.96
N ALA A 146 -6.29 -6.11 -7.72
CA ALA A 146 -5.76 -4.76 -7.65
C ALA A 146 -6.33 -4.06 -6.40
N HIS A 147 -5.67 -3.01 -5.92
CA HIS A 147 -6.07 -2.30 -4.69
C HIS A 147 -6.90 -1.04 -4.98
N LEU A 148 -7.86 -1.15 -5.90
CA LEU A 148 -8.80 -0.06 -6.22
C LEU A 148 -10.17 -0.31 -5.59
N ASN A 149 -10.68 0.68 -4.87
CA ASN A 149 -12.04 0.70 -4.36
C ASN A 149 -13.01 1.45 -5.31
N SER A 150 -14.27 1.64 -4.90
CA SER A 150 -15.29 2.35 -5.68
C SER A 150 -14.92 3.81 -5.92
N LEU A 151 -14.39 4.49 -4.91
CA LEU A 151 -13.98 5.89 -4.99
C LEU A 151 -12.84 6.10 -6.00
N ASP A 152 -11.89 5.15 -6.05
CA ASP A 152 -10.78 5.20 -7.01
C ASP A 152 -11.23 5.12 -8.47
N LYS A 153 -12.39 4.49 -8.70
CA LYS A 153 -12.98 4.28 -10.03
C LYS A 153 -13.90 5.42 -10.47
N GLU A 154 -14.18 6.39 -9.59
CA GLU A 154 -15.04 7.54 -9.93
C GLU A 154 -14.43 8.38 -11.05
N LYS A 155 -15.22 8.53 -12.13
CA LYS A 155 -14.82 9.32 -13.29
C LYS A 155 -14.64 10.78 -12.89
N GLY A 156 -13.53 11.37 -13.29
CA GLY A 156 -13.21 12.78 -13.03
C GLY A 156 -12.32 13.00 -11.80
N LEU A 157 -12.28 12.07 -10.82
CA LEU A 157 -11.38 12.17 -9.70
C LEU A 157 -9.95 11.71 -10.03
N ASN A 158 -9.80 10.74 -10.95
CA ASN A 158 -8.51 10.16 -11.35
C ASN A 158 -7.66 9.61 -10.20
N LEU A 159 -8.29 9.20 -9.08
CA LEU A 159 -7.60 8.72 -7.88
C LEU A 159 -6.77 7.47 -8.15
N HIS A 160 -7.22 6.61 -9.06
CA HIS A 160 -6.49 5.42 -9.48
C HIS A 160 -5.07 5.71 -10.02
N LYS A 161 -4.81 6.94 -10.51
CA LYS A 161 -3.48 7.37 -10.99
C LYS A 161 -2.57 7.84 -9.87
N GLN A 162 -3.13 8.12 -8.70
CA GLN A 162 -2.43 8.65 -7.53
C GLN A 162 -2.30 7.62 -6.41
N LYS A 163 -2.89 6.43 -6.59
CA LYS A 163 -2.86 5.35 -5.59
C LYS A 163 -1.78 4.33 -5.89
N TYR A 164 -1.05 3.97 -4.85
CA TYR A 164 0.04 3.01 -4.86
C TYR A 164 -0.17 1.93 -3.80
N SER A 165 0.44 0.78 -4.01
CA SER A 165 0.52 -0.31 -3.05
C SER A 165 1.98 -0.63 -2.76
N LEU A 166 2.32 -0.73 -1.47
CA LEU A 166 3.61 -1.15 -0.98
C LEU A 166 3.48 -2.53 -0.35
N VAL A 167 4.41 -3.43 -0.67
CA VAL A 167 4.61 -4.69 0.05
C VAL A 167 6.01 -4.71 0.64
N TYR A 168 6.11 -4.92 1.95
CA TYR A 168 7.37 -5.10 2.68
C TYR A 168 7.49 -6.52 3.20
N TYR A 169 8.50 -7.26 2.76
CA TYR A 169 8.76 -8.64 3.09
C TYR A 169 9.65 -8.76 4.33
N LEU A 170 9.07 -9.21 5.44
CA LEU A 170 9.78 -9.40 6.71
C LEU A 170 10.42 -10.79 6.79
N SER A 171 9.70 -11.81 6.34
CA SER A 171 10.19 -13.17 6.15
C SER A 171 9.66 -13.68 4.83
N VAL A 172 10.49 -14.34 4.06
CA VAL A 172 10.09 -14.93 2.77
C VAL A 172 9.76 -16.42 2.89
N GLY A 173 9.96 -17.00 4.07
CA GLY A 173 9.74 -18.41 4.34
C GLY A 173 10.71 -19.32 3.58
N ASP A 174 10.31 -20.57 3.39
CA ASP A 174 11.06 -21.52 2.57
C ASP A 174 10.71 -21.30 1.09
N GLN A 175 11.70 -20.92 0.29
CA GLN A 175 11.54 -20.70 -1.15
C GLN A 175 11.99 -21.90 -2.01
N ASN A 176 12.47 -22.97 -1.39
CA ASN A 176 12.84 -24.21 -2.10
C ASN A 176 11.62 -25.13 -2.28
N CYS A 177 10.56 -24.59 -2.88
CA CYS A 177 9.27 -25.26 -3.04
C CYS A 177 8.68 -24.94 -4.42
N SER A 178 7.52 -25.53 -4.76
CA SER A 178 6.86 -25.35 -6.07
C SER A 178 6.39 -23.92 -6.30
N ASP A 179 5.89 -23.27 -5.25
CA ASP A 179 5.37 -21.91 -5.28
C ASP A 179 6.11 -21.04 -4.25
N PRO A 180 7.28 -20.49 -4.60
CA PRO A 180 8.17 -19.81 -3.65
C PRO A 180 7.66 -18.41 -3.25
N GLY A 181 6.42 -18.07 -3.56
CA GLY A 181 5.82 -16.78 -3.25
C GLY A 181 6.27 -15.66 -4.17
N ILE A 182 6.52 -15.95 -5.44
CA ILE A 182 6.80 -14.93 -6.46
C ILE A 182 5.65 -13.91 -6.49
N LEU A 183 6.01 -12.63 -6.40
CA LEU A 183 5.07 -11.55 -6.74
C LEU A 183 4.98 -11.47 -8.25
N LYS A 184 3.85 -11.92 -8.79
CA LYS A 184 3.55 -11.85 -10.20
C LYS A 184 2.73 -10.62 -10.50
N LEU A 185 3.26 -9.75 -11.34
CA LEU A 185 2.60 -8.55 -11.84
C LEU A 185 2.09 -8.83 -13.25
N TYR A 186 0.95 -8.23 -13.60
CA TYR A 186 0.33 -8.39 -14.91
C TYR A 186 0.33 -7.06 -15.67
N ASP A 187 0.38 -7.12 -17.00
CA ASP A 187 0.27 -5.98 -17.92
C ASP A 187 1.27 -4.83 -17.69
N PRO A 188 2.58 -5.02 -17.96
CA PRO A 188 3.24 -6.21 -18.52
C PRO A 188 3.48 -7.29 -17.47
N VAL A 189 3.69 -8.54 -17.91
CA VAL A 189 4.01 -9.63 -16.98
C VAL A 189 5.44 -9.45 -16.48
N GLU A 190 5.56 -9.36 -15.16
CA GLU A 190 6.85 -9.34 -14.45
C GLU A 190 6.76 -10.24 -13.23
N GLU A 191 7.86 -10.88 -12.88
CA GLU A 191 7.95 -11.78 -11.74
C GLU A 191 9.09 -11.34 -10.83
N ILE A 192 8.77 -11.11 -9.56
CA ILE A 192 9.72 -10.67 -8.53
C ILE A 192 9.76 -11.77 -7.47
N LEU A 193 10.90 -12.47 -7.36
CA LEU A 193 11.15 -13.34 -6.23
C LEU A 193 11.54 -12.48 -5.03
N PRO A 194 10.72 -12.45 -3.97
CA PRO A 194 11.00 -11.57 -2.83
C PRO A 194 12.22 -12.05 -2.03
N ARG A 195 12.85 -11.11 -1.34
CA ARG A 195 13.91 -11.35 -0.36
C ARG A 195 13.53 -10.66 0.94
N GLU A 196 14.04 -11.16 2.04
CA GLU A 196 13.90 -10.51 3.33
C GLU A 196 14.40 -9.06 3.26
N GLY A 197 13.64 -8.14 3.84
CA GLY A 197 13.91 -6.72 3.79
C GLY A 197 13.49 -6.02 2.49
N MET A 198 13.06 -6.76 1.46
CA MET A 198 12.62 -6.15 0.20
C MET A 198 11.32 -5.38 0.38
N ILE A 199 11.27 -4.18 -0.18
CA ILE A 199 10.06 -3.38 -0.35
C ILE A 199 9.79 -3.27 -1.85
N VAL A 200 8.55 -3.56 -2.26
CA VAL A 200 8.08 -3.35 -3.63
C VAL A 200 6.93 -2.36 -3.61
N ILE A 201 7.03 -1.28 -4.38
CA ILE A 201 5.96 -0.30 -4.56
C ILE A 201 5.48 -0.36 -6.01
N ILE A 202 4.18 -0.53 -6.19
CA ILE A 202 3.52 -0.60 -7.50
C ILE A 202 2.32 0.35 -7.56
N PRO A 203 1.89 0.80 -8.75
CA PRO A 203 0.59 1.45 -8.89
C PRO A 203 -0.54 0.53 -8.42
N ALA A 204 -1.46 1.04 -7.61
CA ALA A 204 -2.53 0.24 -7.00
C ALA A 204 -3.51 -0.39 -8.01
N HIS A 205 -3.56 0.14 -9.24
CA HIS A 205 -4.37 -0.43 -10.32
C HIS A 205 -3.71 -1.63 -11.01
N ARG A 206 -2.41 -1.88 -10.76
CA ARG A 206 -1.70 -2.98 -11.39
C ARG A 206 -2.12 -4.31 -10.78
N MET A 207 -2.67 -5.18 -11.60
CA MET A 207 -3.05 -6.53 -11.20
C MET A 207 -1.83 -7.33 -10.76
N HIS A 208 -1.95 -8.03 -9.65
CA HIS A 208 -0.88 -8.87 -9.12
C HIS A 208 -1.43 -10.06 -8.33
N SER A 209 -0.59 -11.07 -8.15
CA SER A 209 -0.88 -12.25 -7.35
C SER A 209 0.39 -12.80 -6.71
N ALA A 210 0.22 -13.64 -5.68
CA ALA A 210 1.31 -14.41 -5.09
C ALA A 210 0.75 -15.69 -4.49
N VAL A 211 1.44 -16.84 -4.73
CA VAL A 211 1.12 -18.13 -4.14
C VAL A 211 2.35 -18.64 -3.41
N TYR A 212 2.15 -19.20 -2.22
CA TYR A 212 3.22 -19.70 -1.39
C TYR A 212 2.92 -21.10 -0.88
N SER A 213 3.86 -22.05 -1.10
CA SER A 213 3.72 -23.44 -0.70
C SER A 213 4.85 -23.96 0.21
N GLY A 214 5.74 -23.06 0.67
CA GLY A 214 6.87 -23.41 1.53
C GLY A 214 6.44 -23.86 2.94
N GLU A 215 7.33 -24.57 3.63
CA GLU A 215 7.03 -25.19 4.93
C GLU A 215 7.04 -24.19 6.12
N THR A 216 7.76 -23.08 5.99
CA THR A 216 7.85 -22.04 7.03
C THR A 216 7.03 -20.81 6.66
N ASP A 217 6.54 -20.07 7.64
CA ASP A 217 5.68 -18.93 7.40
C ASP A 217 6.41 -17.79 6.65
N ARG A 218 5.68 -17.19 5.74
CA ARG A 218 6.06 -15.97 5.06
C ARG A 218 5.31 -14.80 5.69
N VAL A 219 6.04 -13.76 6.11
CA VAL A 219 5.48 -12.60 6.80
C VAL A 219 5.69 -11.35 5.97
N MET A 220 4.63 -10.59 5.74
CA MET A 220 4.71 -9.34 4.98
C MET A 220 3.75 -8.28 5.53
N ILE A 221 4.08 -7.03 5.25
CA ILE A 221 3.24 -5.87 5.53
C ILE A 221 2.82 -5.25 4.19
N GLY A 222 1.53 -4.96 4.04
CA GLY A 222 0.96 -4.24 2.92
C GLY A 222 0.50 -2.84 3.34
N VAL A 223 0.72 -1.85 2.48
CA VAL A 223 0.24 -0.48 2.69
C VAL A 223 -0.27 0.07 1.37
N ASN A 224 -1.52 0.54 1.35
CA ASN A 224 -2.06 1.31 0.23
C ASN A 224 -2.09 2.79 0.58
N PHE A 225 -1.70 3.64 -0.35
CA PHE A 225 -1.59 5.08 -0.11
C PHE A 225 -1.81 5.91 -1.37
N TYR A 226 -2.23 7.15 -1.17
CA TYR A 226 -2.35 8.14 -2.23
C TYR A 226 -1.14 9.08 -2.20
N SER A 227 -0.63 9.42 -3.39
CA SER A 227 0.33 10.51 -3.58
C SER A 227 -0.40 11.81 -3.93
N LEU A 228 0.17 12.96 -3.56
CA LEU A 228 -0.32 14.30 -3.91
C LEU A 228 0.08 14.74 -5.28
#